data_e95ace67ea2dd3e4cc4d53d477063bc3
#
_entry.id   e95ace67ea2dd3e4cc4d53d477063bc3
#
_cell.length_a   1.000
_cell.length_b   1.000
_cell.length_c   1.000
_cell.angle_alpha   90.00
_cell.angle_beta   90.00
_cell.angle_gamma   90.00
#
_symmetry.space_group_name_H-M   'P 1'
#
loop_
_entity.id
_entity.type
_entity.pdbx_description
1 polymer ?
#
loop_
_entity_poly.entity_id
_entity_poly.type
_entity_poly.pdbx_seq_one_letter_code
_entity_poly.pdbx_strand_id
1 'polypeptide(L)'
;FKNRNKKSGVVLEYCLLFPWLLPTILICYSYRTYFNAENIWYVGNVNLYFAEHVRILLVLAYTVVKLPFSLRMIKAAFYAIDEELEDAARNMGASGLMTFLRVKLPIILPSVLAVFALNFNALFTEYDMSATFASSYGTSYAMVIQAMCAEEGLYGYNVNASGRRCASTVFIMLVSGVILYLVYGVG
;
A
#
# COMPACT_ATOMS: atom_id res chain seq x y z
N PHE A 1 -13.45 -9.58 -14.30
CA PHE A 1 -13.31 -8.37 -15.13
C PHE A 1 -14.17 -8.41 -16.40
N LYS A 2 -14.37 -9.56 -17.03
CA LYS A 2 -15.21 -9.74 -18.22
C LYS A 2 -16.72 -9.46 -17.99
N ASN A 3 -17.15 -9.21 -16.74
CA ASN A 3 -18.55 -9.03 -16.36
C ASN A 3 -18.87 -7.54 -16.02
N ARG A 4 -18.39 -6.62 -16.86
CA ARG A 4 -18.57 -5.16 -16.73
C ARG A 4 -20.02 -4.70 -16.59
N ASN A 5 -20.99 -5.53 -16.94
CA ASN A 5 -22.42 -5.21 -16.88
C ASN A 5 -23.17 -5.82 -15.69
N LYS A 6 -22.51 -6.58 -14.80
CA LYS A 6 -23.20 -7.04 -13.59
C LYS A 6 -23.18 -5.94 -12.53
N LYS A 7 -24.36 -5.48 -12.12
CA LYS A 7 -24.56 -4.48 -11.05
C LYS A 7 -23.75 -4.80 -9.79
N SER A 8 -23.56 -6.08 -9.46
CA SER A 8 -22.72 -6.54 -8.34
C SER A 8 -21.23 -6.17 -8.46
N GLY A 9 -20.66 -6.20 -9.67
CA GLY A 9 -19.26 -5.82 -9.88
C GLY A 9 -19.03 -4.31 -9.69
N VAL A 10 -20.02 -3.51 -10.12
CA VAL A 10 -19.98 -2.06 -9.94
C VAL A 10 -20.10 -1.69 -8.46
N VAL A 11 -21.03 -2.32 -7.73
CA VAL A 11 -21.20 -2.09 -6.28
C VAL A 11 -19.92 -2.47 -5.53
N LEU A 12 -19.33 -3.62 -5.84
CA LEU A 12 -18.07 -4.05 -5.20
C LEU A 12 -16.94 -3.04 -5.47
N GLU A 13 -16.86 -2.50 -6.68
CA GLU A 13 -15.86 -1.48 -7.02
C GLU A 13 -16.04 -0.21 -6.19
N TYR A 14 -17.27 0.29 -6.04
CA TYR A 14 -17.54 1.45 -5.19
C TYR A 14 -17.22 1.18 -3.72
N CYS A 15 -17.58 0.00 -3.19
CA CYS A 15 -17.22 -0.39 -1.83
C CYS A 15 -15.70 -0.42 -1.60
N LEU A 16 -14.93 -0.93 -2.58
CA LEU A 16 -13.48 -0.98 -2.50
C LEU A 16 -12.80 0.40 -2.65
N LEU A 17 -13.48 1.35 -3.30
CA LEU A 17 -13.00 2.72 -3.45
C LEU A 17 -13.39 3.62 -2.26
N PHE A 18 -14.36 3.20 -1.44
CA PHE A 18 -14.86 3.99 -0.32
C PHE A 18 -13.78 4.44 0.67
N PRO A 19 -12.80 3.59 1.07
CA PRO A 19 -11.74 4.02 1.98
C PRO A 19 -10.93 5.22 1.50
N TRP A 20 -10.88 5.48 0.19
CA TRP A 20 -10.16 6.64 -0.36
C TRP A 20 -10.83 7.98 -0.06
N LEU A 21 -12.11 7.98 0.24
CA LEU A 21 -12.86 9.18 0.62
C LEU A 21 -12.64 9.55 2.10
N LEU A 22 -12.11 8.64 2.90
CA LEU A 22 -11.89 8.86 4.33
C LEU A 22 -10.46 9.36 4.59
N PRO A 23 -10.29 10.37 5.47
CA PRO A 23 -8.97 10.74 5.96
C PRO A 23 -8.28 9.54 6.61
N THR A 24 -7.00 9.32 6.28
CA THR A 24 -6.21 8.19 6.79
C THR A 24 -6.23 8.11 8.31
N ILE A 25 -6.17 9.25 8.98
CA ILE A 25 -6.18 9.33 10.44
C ILE A 25 -7.49 8.80 11.05
N LEU A 26 -8.64 9.04 10.38
CA LEU A 26 -9.94 8.50 10.80
C LEU A 26 -9.95 6.98 10.75
N ILE A 27 -9.39 6.39 9.70
CA ILE A 27 -9.26 4.94 9.57
C ILE A 27 -8.40 4.39 10.72
N CYS A 28 -7.27 5.03 11.02
CA CYS A 28 -6.38 4.62 12.10
C CYS A 28 -7.07 4.66 13.48
N TYR A 29 -7.75 5.74 13.79
CA TYR A 29 -8.50 5.86 15.05
C TYR A 29 -9.65 4.86 15.14
N SER A 30 -10.33 4.58 14.03
CA SER A 30 -11.38 3.55 13.98
C SER A 30 -10.83 2.17 14.33
N TYR A 31 -9.65 1.80 13.79
CA TYR A 31 -8.99 0.54 14.15
C TYR A 31 -8.64 0.49 15.64
N ARG A 32 -8.06 1.57 16.18
CA ARG A 32 -7.68 1.65 17.58
C ARG A 32 -8.89 1.54 18.51
N THR A 33 -10.00 2.18 18.17
CA THR A 33 -11.22 2.19 18.98
C THR A 33 -11.98 0.88 18.87
N TYR A 34 -12.04 0.30 17.68
CA TYR A 34 -12.81 -0.91 17.43
C TYR A 34 -12.14 -2.18 17.96
N PHE A 35 -10.84 -2.33 17.77
CA PHE A 35 -10.07 -3.48 18.24
C PHE A 35 -9.49 -3.25 19.66
N ASN A 36 -10.33 -2.81 20.58
CA ASN A 36 -9.99 -2.61 21.99
C ASN A 36 -10.33 -3.86 22.83
N ALA A 37 -10.07 -3.80 24.13
CA ALA A 37 -10.30 -4.91 25.04
C ALA A 37 -11.77 -5.38 25.14
N GLU A 38 -12.74 -4.52 24.81
CA GLU A 38 -14.16 -4.84 24.84
C GLU A 38 -14.61 -5.59 23.57
N ASN A 39 -13.94 -5.34 22.43
CA ASN A 39 -14.26 -5.90 21.13
C ASN A 39 -13.11 -6.76 20.60
N ILE A 40 -12.89 -7.91 21.20
CA ILE A 40 -11.84 -8.84 20.76
C ILE A 40 -12.37 -9.67 19.59
N TRP A 41 -11.75 -9.51 18.42
CA TRP A 41 -12.03 -10.33 17.26
C TRP A 41 -10.98 -11.43 17.09
N TYR A 42 -11.42 -12.61 16.69
CA TYR A 42 -10.54 -13.74 16.44
C TYR A 42 -10.51 -14.07 14.95
N VAL A 43 -9.31 -14.23 14.42
CA VAL A 43 -9.08 -14.79 13.08
C VAL A 43 -8.28 -16.07 13.27
N GLY A 44 -8.98 -17.21 13.22
CA GLY A 44 -8.39 -18.48 13.61
C GLY A 44 -8.02 -18.49 15.09
N ASN A 45 -6.75 -18.73 15.40
CA ASN A 45 -6.22 -18.73 16.77
C ASN A 45 -5.60 -17.38 17.20
N VAL A 46 -5.69 -16.36 16.36
CA VAL A 46 -5.10 -15.03 16.62
C VAL A 46 -6.21 -14.07 17.04
N ASN A 47 -6.06 -13.48 18.22
CA ASN A 47 -6.92 -12.39 18.65
C ASN A 47 -6.45 -11.08 17.97
N LEU A 48 -7.38 -10.29 17.46
CA LEU A 48 -7.09 -8.98 16.87
C LEU A 48 -7.25 -7.87 17.92
N TYR A 49 -6.62 -8.06 19.08
CA TYR A 49 -6.56 -7.01 20.10
C TYR A 49 -5.45 -6.00 19.77
N PHE A 50 -5.77 -4.71 19.78
CA PHE A 50 -4.88 -3.65 19.32
C PHE A 50 -3.52 -3.64 20.05
N ALA A 51 -3.52 -3.84 21.38
CA ALA A 51 -2.29 -3.78 22.15
C ALA A 51 -1.36 -4.99 21.91
N GLU A 52 -1.90 -6.15 21.58
CA GLU A 52 -1.13 -7.39 21.40
C GLU A 52 -0.70 -7.58 19.93
N HIS A 53 -1.60 -7.29 18.99
CA HIS A 53 -1.42 -7.62 17.57
C HIS A 53 -1.41 -6.38 16.67
N VAL A 54 -0.91 -5.27 17.19
CA VAL A 54 -0.84 -3.99 16.49
C VAL A 54 -0.14 -4.06 15.13
N ARG A 55 0.85 -4.94 14.96
CA ARG A 55 1.55 -5.13 13.67
C ARG A 55 0.62 -5.67 12.59
N ILE A 56 -0.23 -6.63 12.93
CA ILE A 56 -1.20 -7.23 11.99
C ILE A 56 -2.25 -6.18 11.64
N LEU A 57 -2.76 -5.45 12.63
CA LEU A 57 -3.73 -4.38 12.42
C LEU A 57 -3.15 -3.24 11.57
N LEU A 58 -1.87 -2.90 11.77
CA LEU A 58 -1.18 -1.92 10.94
C LEU A 58 -1.11 -2.36 9.47
N VAL A 59 -0.74 -3.63 9.21
CA VAL A 59 -0.71 -4.17 7.84
C VAL A 59 -2.10 -4.15 7.20
N LEU A 60 -3.14 -4.52 7.96
CA LEU A 60 -4.52 -4.44 7.49
C LEU A 60 -4.94 -3.00 7.18
N ALA A 61 -4.62 -2.05 8.06
CA ALA A 61 -4.93 -0.64 7.84
C ALA A 61 -4.22 -0.09 6.59
N TYR A 62 -2.94 -0.39 6.40
CA TYR A 62 -2.20 -0.03 5.18
C TYR A 62 -2.83 -0.66 3.94
N THR A 63 -3.21 -1.93 4.01
CA THR A 63 -3.88 -2.61 2.89
C THR A 63 -5.16 -1.90 2.51
N VAL A 64 -6.02 -1.56 3.47
CA VAL A 64 -7.28 -0.85 3.23
C VAL A 64 -7.05 0.51 2.58
N VAL A 65 -6.07 1.28 3.05
CA VAL A 65 -5.79 2.63 2.54
C VAL A 65 -5.16 2.59 1.14
N LYS A 66 -4.26 1.63 0.86
CA LYS A 66 -3.54 1.55 -0.42
C LYS A 66 -4.29 0.74 -1.49
N LEU A 67 -5.29 -0.07 -1.09
CA LEU A 67 -6.09 -0.89 -1.99
C LEU A 67 -6.77 -0.10 -3.11
N PRO A 68 -7.46 1.04 -2.86
CA PRO A 68 -8.15 1.79 -3.90
C PRO A 68 -7.24 2.26 -5.03
N PHE A 69 -6.08 2.82 -4.67
CA PHE A 69 -5.09 3.28 -5.63
C PHE A 69 -4.56 2.12 -6.48
N SER A 70 -4.14 1.02 -5.82
CA SER A 70 -3.61 -0.17 -6.48
C SER A 70 -4.62 -0.79 -7.43
N LEU A 71 -5.88 -0.90 -7.01
CA LEU A 71 -6.97 -1.41 -7.84
C LEU A 71 -7.18 -0.57 -9.10
N ARG A 72 -7.19 0.75 -8.98
CA ARG A 72 -7.39 1.64 -10.15
C ARG A 72 -6.26 1.50 -11.16
N MET A 73 -5.01 1.48 -10.69
CA MET A 73 -3.85 1.36 -11.56
C MET A 73 -3.79 0.00 -12.25
N ILE A 74 -3.99 -1.10 -11.51
CA ILE A 74 -4.01 -2.45 -12.08
C ILE A 74 -5.20 -2.61 -13.04
N LYS A 75 -6.36 -2.07 -12.70
CA LYS A 75 -7.53 -2.07 -13.58
C LYS A 75 -7.24 -1.34 -14.90
N ALA A 76 -6.60 -0.18 -14.85
CA ALA A 76 -6.20 0.55 -16.05
C ALA A 76 -5.24 -0.28 -16.94
N ALA A 77 -4.27 -0.98 -16.33
CA ALA A 77 -3.37 -1.86 -17.04
C ALA A 77 -4.12 -3.03 -17.73
N PHE A 78 -5.13 -3.59 -17.07
CA PHE A 78 -5.97 -4.64 -17.71
C PHE A 78 -6.81 -4.12 -18.88
N TYR A 79 -7.29 -2.88 -18.81
CA TYR A 79 -8.05 -2.29 -19.91
C TYR A 79 -7.17 -1.89 -21.10
N ALA A 80 -5.87 -1.73 -20.90
CA ALA A 80 -4.92 -1.45 -21.97
C ALA A 80 -4.57 -2.69 -22.80
N ILE A 81 -4.94 -3.89 -22.35
CA ILE A 81 -4.72 -5.12 -23.11
C ILE A 81 -5.77 -5.22 -24.22
N ASP A 82 -5.30 -5.42 -25.45
CA ASP A 82 -6.17 -5.66 -26.60
C ASP A 82 -6.94 -6.98 -26.44
N GLU A 83 -8.26 -6.94 -26.65
CA GLU A 83 -9.11 -8.13 -26.60
C GLU A 83 -8.76 -9.14 -27.71
N GLU A 84 -8.20 -8.69 -28.83
CA GLU A 84 -7.75 -9.56 -29.93
C GLU A 84 -6.67 -10.56 -29.49
N LEU A 85 -5.80 -10.18 -28.56
CA LEU A 85 -4.79 -11.08 -28.01
C LEU A 85 -5.42 -12.24 -27.22
N GLU A 86 -6.50 -11.98 -26.51
CA GLU A 86 -7.25 -13.02 -25.79
C GLU A 86 -7.93 -13.98 -26.76
N ASP A 87 -8.56 -13.44 -27.79
CA ASP A 87 -9.25 -14.24 -28.79
C ASP A 87 -8.27 -15.07 -29.65
N ALA A 88 -7.11 -14.51 -30.00
CA ALA A 88 -6.05 -15.24 -30.67
C ALA A 88 -5.54 -16.43 -29.83
N ALA A 89 -5.30 -16.21 -28.53
CA ALA A 89 -4.87 -17.28 -27.62
C ALA A 89 -5.94 -18.39 -27.50
N ARG A 90 -7.22 -18.03 -27.47
CA ARG A 90 -8.33 -18.98 -27.41
C ARG A 90 -8.46 -19.78 -28.70
N ASN A 91 -8.30 -19.13 -29.85
CA ASN A 91 -8.30 -19.80 -31.15
C ASN A 91 -7.17 -20.83 -31.29
N MET A 92 -6.05 -20.60 -30.59
CA MET A 92 -4.95 -21.58 -30.48
C MET A 92 -5.20 -22.68 -29.42
N GLY A 93 -6.41 -22.73 -28.82
CA GLY A 93 -6.78 -23.76 -27.85
C GLY A 93 -6.32 -23.49 -26.42
N ALA A 94 -5.86 -22.28 -26.09
CA ALA A 94 -5.45 -21.96 -24.72
C ALA A 94 -6.66 -21.88 -23.78
N SER A 95 -6.57 -22.51 -22.61
CA SER A 95 -7.54 -22.34 -21.54
C SER A 95 -7.48 -20.92 -20.95
N GLY A 96 -8.56 -20.48 -20.30
CA GLY A 96 -8.62 -19.13 -19.69
C GLY A 96 -7.49 -18.86 -18.70
N LEU A 97 -7.08 -19.86 -17.92
CA LEU A 97 -5.95 -19.75 -16.99
C LEU A 97 -4.61 -19.63 -17.74
N MET A 98 -4.44 -20.40 -18.79
CA MET A 98 -3.24 -20.38 -19.64
C MET A 98 -3.11 -19.03 -20.36
N THR A 99 -4.21 -18.50 -20.90
CA THR A 99 -4.26 -17.16 -21.50
C THR A 99 -3.90 -16.09 -20.48
N PHE A 100 -4.42 -16.21 -19.23
CA PHE A 100 -4.07 -15.27 -18.17
C PHE A 100 -2.58 -15.30 -17.83
N LEU A 101 -2.01 -16.49 -17.57
CA LEU A 101 -0.63 -16.62 -17.10
C LEU A 101 0.41 -16.35 -18.20
N ARG A 102 0.13 -16.72 -19.46
CA ARG A 102 1.11 -16.62 -20.56
C ARG A 102 0.97 -15.36 -21.40
N VAL A 103 -0.22 -14.75 -21.44
CA VAL A 103 -0.47 -13.56 -22.27
C VAL A 103 -0.71 -12.33 -21.40
N LYS A 104 -1.73 -12.36 -20.53
CA LYS A 104 -2.12 -11.17 -19.78
C LYS A 104 -1.12 -10.80 -18.67
N LEU A 105 -0.66 -11.78 -17.90
CA LEU A 105 0.23 -11.54 -16.75
C LEU A 105 1.55 -10.88 -17.17
N PRO A 106 2.29 -11.34 -18.19
CA PRO A 106 3.52 -10.67 -18.59
C PRO A 106 3.30 -9.25 -19.11
N ILE A 107 2.18 -8.98 -19.77
CA ILE A 107 1.86 -7.63 -20.27
C ILE A 107 1.58 -6.65 -19.11
N ILE A 108 0.86 -7.09 -18.07
CA ILE A 108 0.54 -6.24 -16.92
C ILE A 108 1.65 -6.20 -15.86
N LEU A 109 2.61 -7.12 -15.90
CA LEU A 109 3.65 -7.24 -14.88
C LEU A 109 4.43 -5.94 -14.65
N PRO A 110 4.87 -5.20 -15.68
CA PRO A 110 5.52 -3.91 -15.49
C PRO A 110 4.65 -2.92 -14.71
N SER A 111 3.35 -2.86 -15.02
CA SER A 111 2.40 -1.99 -14.31
C SER A 111 2.19 -2.42 -12.86
N VAL A 112 2.17 -3.72 -12.57
CA VAL A 112 2.09 -4.25 -11.19
C VAL A 112 3.34 -3.89 -10.41
N LEU A 113 4.53 -4.03 -11.00
CA LEU A 113 5.79 -3.64 -10.40
C LEU A 113 5.86 -2.12 -10.14
N ALA A 114 5.35 -1.31 -11.08
CA ALA A 114 5.24 0.13 -10.90
C ALA A 114 4.34 0.50 -9.71
N VAL A 115 3.17 -0.12 -9.60
CA VAL A 115 2.25 0.08 -8.47
C VAL A 115 2.90 -0.35 -7.15
N PHE A 116 3.63 -1.46 -7.16
CA PHE A 116 4.39 -1.92 -5.98
C PHE A 116 5.44 -0.88 -5.56
N ALA A 117 6.26 -0.38 -6.49
CA ALA A 117 7.29 0.63 -6.20
C ALA A 117 6.69 1.93 -5.66
N LEU A 118 5.58 2.40 -6.23
CA LEU A 118 4.89 3.60 -5.77
C LEU A 118 4.30 3.43 -4.37
N ASN A 119 3.66 2.28 -4.08
CA ASN A 119 3.15 1.99 -2.75
C ASN A 119 4.27 1.83 -1.74
N PHE A 120 5.37 1.16 -2.10
CA PHE A 120 6.54 1.01 -1.24
C PHE A 120 7.08 2.39 -0.82
N ASN A 121 7.31 3.28 -1.80
CA ASN A 121 7.77 4.64 -1.53
C ASN A 121 6.77 5.41 -0.64
N ALA A 122 5.47 5.32 -0.93
CA ALA A 122 4.44 5.97 -0.14
C ALA A 122 4.37 5.45 1.30
N LEU A 123 4.56 4.14 1.52
CA LEU A 123 4.59 3.54 2.86
C LEU A 123 5.83 3.95 3.66
N PHE A 124 6.96 4.16 2.99
CA PHE A 124 8.19 4.59 3.62
C PHE A 124 8.09 6.00 4.22
N THR A 125 7.30 6.86 3.60
CA THR A 125 7.12 8.26 4.00
C THR A 125 5.86 8.48 4.85
N GLU A 126 5.08 7.42 5.11
CA GLU A 126 3.82 7.51 5.84
C GLU A 126 4.05 7.72 7.34
N TYR A 127 3.61 8.87 7.85
CA TYR A 127 3.76 9.23 9.25
C TYR A 127 2.49 8.96 10.07
N ASP A 128 1.32 9.35 9.59
CA ASP A 128 0.08 9.41 10.36
C ASP A 128 -0.37 8.05 10.90
N MET A 129 -0.32 7.02 10.05
CA MET A 129 -0.64 5.65 10.44
C MET A 129 0.40 5.13 11.43
N SER A 130 1.68 5.32 11.12
CA SER A 130 2.77 4.89 11.97
C SER A 130 2.70 5.52 13.35
N ALA A 131 2.41 6.82 13.44
CA ALA A 131 2.28 7.55 14.71
C ALA A 131 1.11 7.02 15.55
N THR A 132 -0.04 6.75 14.92
CA THR A 132 -1.22 6.25 15.63
C THR A 132 -1.00 4.85 16.20
N PHE A 133 -0.24 4.00 15.51
CA PHE A 133 0.04 2.63 15.91
C PHE A 133 1.34 2.47 16.71
N ALA A 134 2.18 3.51 16.81
CA ALA A 134 3.51 3.42 17.41
C ALA A 134 3.53 3.10 18.90
N SER A 135 2.48 3.41 19.62
CA SER A 135 2.43 3.22 21.08
C SER A 135 2.67 1.77 21.51
N SER A 136 2.53 0.82 20.62
CA SER A 136 2.59 -0.61 20.95
C SER A 136 3.65 -1.40 20.17
N TYR A 137 4.29 -0.85 19.13
CA TYR A 137 5.23 -1.66 18.34
C TYR A 137 6.55 -0.99 17.98
N GLY A 138 6.73 0.26 18.35
CA GLY A 138 7.94 1.01 18.07
C GLY A 138 7.80 2.03 16.94
N THR A 139 8.90 2.68 16.60
CA THR A 139 8.92 3.81 15.67
C THR A 139 9.14 3.37 14.22
N SER A 140 8.40 3.96 13.29
CA SER A 140 8.71 3.88 11.87
C SER A 140 9.82 4.87 11.50
N TYR A 141 10.37 4.70 10.30
CA TYR A 141 11.43 5.60 9.81
C TYR A 141 10.97 7.05 9.68
N ALA A 142 9.75 7.28 9.19
CA ALA A 142 9.16 8.62 9.10
C ALA A 142 9.00 9.27 10.47
N MET A 143 8.63 8.51 11.50
CA MET A 143 8.53 9.00 12.87
C MET A 143 9.90 9.36 13.46
N VAL A 144 10.95 8.58 13.16
CA VAL A 144 12.31 8.90 13.61
C VAL A 144 12.76 10.24 13.04
N ILE A 145 12.53 10.48 11.75
CA ILE A 145 12.86 11.76 11.11
C ILE A 145 12.08 12.91 11.75
N GLN A 146 10.79 12.72 11.99
CA GLN A 146 9.97 13.77 12.60
C GLN A 146 10.33 14.04 14.05
N ALA A 147 10.67 13.01 14.83
CA ALA A 147 11.16 13.17 16.19
C ALA A 147 12.47 13.98 16.21
N MET A 148 13.38 13.72 15.30
CA MET A 148 14.62 14.51 15.15
C MET A 148 14.33 15.97 14.78
N CYS A 149 13.26 16.26 14.00
CA CYS A 149 12.82 17.62 13.71
C CYS A 149 12.23 18.31 14.95
N ALA A 150 11.43 17.59 15.74
CA ALA A 150 10.82 18.11 16.96
C ALA A 150 11.87 18.42 18.05
N GLU A 151 12.87 17.56 18.21
CA GLU A 151 13.99 17.80 19.14
C GLU A 151 14.72 19.11 18.81
N GLU A 152 14.97 19.36 17.52
CA GLU A 152 15.63 20.62 17.10
C GLU A 152 14.78 21.85 17.39
N GLY A 153 13.45 21.75 17.24
CA GLY A 153 12.52 22.81 17.59
C GLY A 153 12.46 23.11 19.09
N LEU A 154 12.67 22.09 19.95
CA LEU A 154 12.62 22.23 21.40
C LEU A 154 13.96 22.69 22.02
N TYR A 155 15.08 22.17 21.52
CA TYR A 155 16.41 22.37 22.12
C TYR A 155 17.32 23.31 21.31
N GLY A 156 16.82 23.86 20.20
CA GLY A 156 17.58 24.70 19.28
C GLY A 156 18.39 23.90 18.26
N TYR A 157 19.06 24.64 17.37
CA TYR A 157 19.81 24.08 16.27
C TYR A 157 20.98 23.21 16.76
N ASN A 158 20.94 21.92 16.41
CA ASN A 158 21.99 20.97 16.69
C ASN A 158 22.56 20.41 15.38
N VAL A 159 23.81 20.74 15.07
CA VAL A 159 24.48 20.34 13.84
C VAL A 159 24.45 18.82 13.62
N ASN A 160 24.64 18.04 14.69
CA ASN A 160 24.65 16.58 14.60
C ASN A 160 23.25 16.00 14.33
N ALA A 161 22.19 16.61 14.88
CA ALA A 161 20.82 16.21 14.62
C ALA A 161 20.40 16.56 13.18
N SER A 162 20.74 17.76 12.72
CA SER A 162 20.52 18.19 11.33
C SER A 162 21.24 17.31 10.33
N GLY A 163 22.51 16.98 10.60
CA GLY A 163 23.30 16.09 9.75
C GLY A 163 22.67 14.69 9.65
N ARG A 164 22.23 14.12 10.77
CA ARG A 164 21.53 12.80 10.77
C ARG A 164 20.23 12.83 9.99
N ARG A 165 19.42 13.91 10.12
CA ARG A 165 18.19 14.06 9.33
C ARG A 165 18.47 14.11 7.84
N CYS A 166 19.41 14.97 7.43
CA CYS A 166 19.81 15.08 6.02
C CYS A 166 20.29 13.73 5.47
N ALA A 167 21.16 13.04 6.21
CA ALA A 167 21.66 11.71 5.82
C ALA A 167 20.53 10.69 5.70
N SER A 168 19.60 10.68 6.65
CA SER A 168 18.44 9.77 6.63
C SER A 168 17.52 10.06 5.45
N THR A 169 17.25 11.34 5.16
CA THR A 169 16.42 11.73 4.02
C THR A 169 17.08 11.36 2.70
N VAL A 170 18.38 11.63 2.54
CA VAL A 170 19.15 11.23 1.35
C VAL A 170 19.15 9.71 1.18
N PHE A 171 19.29 8.95 2.27
CA PHE A 171 19.21 7.48 2.21
C PHE A 171 17.87 6.99 1.67
N ILE A 172 16.74 7.55 2.16
CA ILE A 172 15.39 7.20 1.63
C ILE A 172 15.29 7.58 0.16
N MET A 173 15.76 8.76 -0.23
CA MET A 173 15.72 9.20 -1.62
C MET A 173 16.51 8.26 -2.54
N LEU A 174 17.68 7.81 -2.10
CA LEU A 174 18.48 6.85 -2.85
C LEU A 174 17.79 5.49 -2.98
N VAL A 175 17.26 4.94 -1.88
CA VAL A 175 16.52 3.67 -1.90
C VAL A 175 15.30 3.76 -2.82
N SER A 176 14.50 4.82 -2.68
CA SER A 176 13.34 5.05 -3.53
C SER A 176 13.73 5.23 -5.00
N GLY A 177 14.79 5.98 -5.27
CA GLY A 177 15.33 6.19 -6.62
C GLY A 177 15.79 4.89 -7.27
N VAL A 178 16.51 4.05 -6.52
CA VAL A 178 16.96 2.72 -7.02
C VAL A 178 15.75 1.84 -7.35
N ILE A 179 14.75 1.77 -6.47
CA ILE A 179 13.55 0.96 -6.73
C ILE A 179 12.79 1.46 -7.96
N LEU A 180 12.61 2.77 -8.08
CA LEU A 180 11.97 3.36 -9.27
C LEU A 180 12.80 3.10 -10.53
N TYR A 181 14.11 3.23 -10.46
CA TYR A 181 15.00 2.93 -11.60
C TYR A 181 14.91 1.46 -12.02
N LEU A 182 14.92 0.53 -11.08
CA LEU A 182 14.77 -0.90 -11.39
C LEU A 182 13.44 -1.24 -12.03
N VAL A 183 12.37 -0.54 -11.64
CA VAL A 183 11.02 -0.80 -12.19
C VAL A 183 10.80 -0.13 -13.53
N TYR A 184 11.28 1.10 -13.73
CA TYR A 184 11.02 1.89 -14.93
C TYR A 184 12.19 1.98 -15.89
N GLY A 185 13.43 1.74 -15.43
CA GLY A 185 14.64 1.92 -16.22
C GLY A 185 15.16 0.65 -16.90
N VAL A 186 14.59 -0.51 -16.57
CA VAL A 186 14.94 -1.82 -17.15
C VAL A 186 13.88 -2.30 -18.17
N GLY A 187 12.83 -1.51 -18.41
CA GLY A 187 11.75 -1.80 -19.35
C GLY A 187 11.96 -1.26 -20.75
#